data_e817166312544cec79a4d79f9844b09b
#
_entry.id   e817166312544cec79a4d79f9844b09b
#
_cell.length_a   1.000
_cell.length_b   1.000
_cell.length_c   1.000
_cell.angle_alpha   90.00
_cell.angle_beta   90.00
_cell.angle_gamma   90.00
#
_symmetry.space_group_name_H-M   'P 1'
#
loop_
_entity.id
_entity.type
_entity.pdbx_description
1 polymer ?
#
loop_
_entity_poly.entity_id
_entity_poly.type
_entity_poly.pdbx_seq_one_letter_code
_entity_poly.pdbx_strand_id
1 'polypeptide(L)'
;MSSAPVALLTYSTKPRGGVVHTVELAEALHDAGRPVHIVTLGDPDQGFYRPVRAPHTILPAPASAATLEERVTAAVDALAEGLAPLAGRFRILHAQDCIAARAAARVRDQGARALVVRTVHHVDDFTTPALIDCQRRAILEPDHVLVVSEQWRRLLGEDPGVEAEVVPNGVDAERFSGPGAVDPAELRARVGAEGRFLFLTVGGIEPRKGSAELLEAMAALCGEAGPSPVLAVLGGHSFQDHSAYREAALARATDRGLRLGTDVVVLGTVPDAELVAWYRAADAFVLPSTREGWGLAVLEALAAERPVVASDIEVFRSYLTDGETALLAPAGDAGAIAAAMRRLVADRGLRERLAGAGPAVAARYSWAASARRHGEIYDRLAPVAPPARWAGRLAARR
;
A
#
# COMPACT_ATOMS: atom_id res chain seq x y z
N MET A 1 12.29 23.51 16.88
CA MET A 1 10.90 23.98 17.03
C MET A 1 10.06 22.80 17.49
N SER A 2 9.13 22.98 18.43
CA SER A 2 8.24 21.89 18.86
C SER A 2 7.27 21.60 17.73
N SER A 3 7.19 20.35 17.29
CA SER A 3 6.23 19.90 16.26
C SER A 3 4.92 19.48 16.89
N ALA A 4 3.80 19.61 16.16
CA ALA A 4 2.49 19.18 16.62
C ALA A 4 2.45 17.65 16.76
N PRO A 5 1.96 17.10 17.88
CA PRO A 5 1.79 15.66 18.03
C PRO A 5 0.67 15.13 17.12
N VAL A 6 0.97 14.04 16.39
CA VAL A 6 0.11 13.45 15.36
C VAL A 6 -0.23 12.01 15.75
N ALA A 7 -1.51 11.63 15.65
CA ALA A 7 -1.92 10.23 15.62
C ALA A 7 -2.12 9.78 14.17
N LEU A 8 -1.41 8.75 13.74
CA LEU A 8 -1.71 8.04 12.49
C LEU A 8 -2.69 6.92 12.79
N LEU A 9 -3.82 6.91 12.07
CA LEU A 9 -4.94 6.03 12.37
C LEU A 9 -5.15 5.03 11.23
N THR A 10 -5.28 3.75 11.55
CA THR A 10 -5.65 2.70 10.62
C THR A 10 -6.50 1.63 11.31
N TYR A 11 -7.18 0.80 10.54
CA TYR A 11 -8.16 -0.16 11.08
C TYR A 11 -7.59 -1.56 11.33
N SER A 12 -6.30 -1.80 11.06
CA SER A 12 -5.75 -3.16 11.09
C SER A 12 -4.25 -3.17 11.35
N THR A 13 -3.74 -4.28 11.88
CA THR A 13 -2.30 -4.57 12.03
C THR A 13 -1.74 -5.47 10.93
N LYS A 14 -2.58 -5.94 9.97
CA LYS A 14 -2.18 -6.86 8.89
C LYS A 14 -1.52 -6.11 7.72
N PRO A 15 -0.60 -6.74 6.95
CA PRO A 15 0.16 -6.08 5.88
C PRO A 15 -0.70 -5.77 4.63
N ARG A 16 -1.53 -4.76 4.74
CA ARG A 16 -2.31 -4.17 3.63
C ARG A 16 -1.70 -2.84 3.25
N GLY A 17 -1.84 -2.40 2.00
CA GLY A 17 -1.18 -1.20 1.49
C GLY A 17 -1.30 0.04 2.37
N GLY A 18 -2.51 0.35 2.88
CA GLY A 18 -2.71 1.47 3.81
C GLY A 18 -2.04 1.27 5.18
N VAL A 19 -1.99 0.02 5.68
CA VAL A 19 -1.30 -0.30 6.95
C VAL A 19 0.21 -0.23 6.77
N VAL A 20 0.75 -0.75 5.66
CA VAL A 20 2.18 -0.63 5.32
C VAL A 20 2.55 0.85 5.23
N HIS A 21 1.78 1.66 4.50
CA HIS A 21 1.98 3.12 4.46
C HIS A 21 1.98 3.73 5.87
N THR A 22 1.02 3.37 6.71
CA THR A 22 0.91 3.93 8.07
C THR A 22 2.16 3.64 8.90
N VAL A 23 2.63 2.40 8.88
CA VAL A 23 3.80 1.96 9.65
C VAL A 23 5.08 2.62 9.12
N GLU A 24 5.30 2.59 7.82
CA GLU A 24 6.49 3.19 7.18
C GLU A 24 6.54 4.72 7.39
N LEU A 25 5.41 5.41 7.22
CA LEU A 25 5.32 6.85 7.48
C LEU A 25 5.56 7.17 8.95
N ALA A 26 4.99 6.37 9.87
CA ALA A 26 5.18 6.57 11.31
C ALA A 26 6.65 6.43 11.71
N GLU A 27 7.34 5.41 11.21
CA GLU A 27 8.75 5.22 11.48
C GLU A 27 9.62 6.34 10.90
N ALA A 28 9.35 6.78 9.68
CA ALA A 28 10.06 7.88 9.07
C ALA A 28 9.84 9.23 9.80
N LEU A 29 8.62 9.49 10.30
CA LEU A 29 8.33 10.64 11.15
C LEU A 29 9.02 10.54 12.51
N HIS A 30 9.02 9.35 13.12
CA HIS A 30 9.70 9.07 14.38
C HIS A 30 11.22 9.29 14.26
N ASP A 31 11.83 8.76 13.21
CA ASP A 31 13.26 8.92 12.92
C ASP A 31 13.63 10.39 12.66
N ALA A 32 12.71 11.16 12.08
CA ALA A 32 12.85 12.61 11.93
C ALA A 32 12.62 13.39 13.24
N GLY A 33 12.43 12.70 14.38
CA GLY A 33 12.21 13.32 15.70
C GLY A 33 10.85 13.99 15.86
N ARG A 34 9.84 13.63 15.03
CA ARG A 34 8.48 14.19 15.15
C ARG A 34 7.62 13.37 16.10
N PRO A 35 6.82 14.01 16.96
CA PRO A 35 5.95 13.31 17.91
C PRO A 35 4.78 12.65 17.16
N VAL A 36 4.93 11.38 16.84
CA VAL A 36 3.97 10.53 16.14
C VAL A 36 3.55 9.35 17.01
N HIS A 37 2.31 8.89 16.86
CA HIS A 37 1.78 7.72 17.53
C HIS A 37 0.78 7.01 16.62
N ILE A 38 0.90 5.69 16.44
CA ILE A 38 -0.08 4.92 15.67
C ILE A 38 -1.20 4.47 16.61
N VAL A 39 -2.46 4.65 16.18
CA VAL A 39 -3.62 4.03 16.84
C VAL A 39 -4.34 3.16 15.82
N THR A 40 -4.55 1.89 16.14
CA THR A 40 -5.13 0.91 15.24
C THR A 40 -6.03 -0.09 15.96
N LEU A 41 -6.86 -0.79 15.21
CA LEU A 41 -7.56 -1.99 15.68
C LEU A 41 -6.71 -3.23 15.40
N GLY A 42 -6.78 -4.20 16.30
CA GLY A 42 -6.09 -5.47 16.15
C GLY A 42 -6.19 -6.34 17.40
N ASP A 43 -5.33 -7.33 17.47
CA ASP A 43 -5.09 -8.10 18.68
C ASP A 43 -3.85 -7.50 19.39
N PRO A 44 -4.01 -6.93 20.60
CA PRO A 44 -2.91 -6.32 21.33
C PRO A 44 -1.76 -7.30 21.63
N ASP A 45 -2.05 -8.59 21.77
CA ASP A 45 -1.07 -9.62 22.10
C ASP A 45 -0.27 -10.09 20.86
N GLN A 46 -0.85 -9.98 19.67
CA GLN A 46 -0.17 -10.36 18.41
C GLN A 46 0.66 -9.23 17.81
N GLY A 47 0.30 -7.97 18.05
CA GLY A 47 1.03 -6.83 17.50
C GLY A 47 0.77 -6.60 16.00
N PHE A 48 1.70 -5.89 15.35
CA PHE A 48 1.72 -5.68 13.90
C PHE A 48 2.36 -6.86 13.17
N TYR A 49 2.18 -6.92 11.87
CA TYR A 49 2.79 -7.92 10.98
C TYR A 49 4.34 -7.93 11.00
N ARG A 50 4.96 -6.89 11.54
CA ARG A 50 6.40 -6.76 11.83
C ARG A 50 6.63 -5.91 13.09
N PRO A 51 7.82 -5.94 13.70
CA PRO A 51 8.18 -4.99 14.75
C PRO A 51 8.03 -3.54 14.29
N VAL A 52 7.47 -2.68 15.13
CA VAL A 52 7.26 -1.25 14.88
C VAL A 52 7.94 -0.43 15.97
N ARG A 53 8.88 0.45 15.57
CA ARG A 53 9.66 1.32 16.48
C ARG A 53 8.89 2.56 16.93
N ALA A 54 8.02 3.07 16.07
CA ALA A 54 7.18 4.20 16.41
C ALA A 54 6.21 3.85 17.55
N PRO A 55 5.95 4.77 18.49
CA PRO A 55 4.97 4.57 19.55
C PRO A 55 3.60 4.21 18.97
N HIS A 56 2.93 3.22 19.56
CA HIS A 56 1.64 2.78 19.06
C HIS A 56 0.70 2.26 20.16
N THR A 57 -0.58 2.23 19.87
CA THR A 57 -1.66 1.62 20.66
C THR A 57 -2.51 0.76 19.75
N ILE A 58 -2.61 -0.53 20.08
CA ILE A 58 -3.49 -1.47 19.40
C ILE A 58 -4.73 -1.63 20.27
N LEU A 59 -5.86 -1.18 19.75
CA LEU A 59 -7.16 -1.32 20.39
C LEU A 59 -7.77 -2.67 19.99
N PRO A 60 -8.48 -3.36 20.88
CA PRO A 60 -9.12 -4.63 20.54
C PRO A 60 -10.03 -4.47 19.32
N ALA A 61 -9.84 -5.35 18.34
CA ALA A 61 -10.74 -5.41 17.19
C ALA A 61 -12.11 -5.95 17.63
N PRO A 62 -13.22 -5.43 17.08
CA PRO A 62 -14.54 -5.97 17.38
C PRO A 62 -14.67 -7.41 16.91
N ALA A 63 -15.62 -8.16 17.51
CA ALA A 63 -15.96 -9.50 17.08
C ALA A 63 -16.36 -9.52 15.59
N SER A 64 -16.09 -10.64 14.91
CA SER A 64 -16.47 -10.80 13.50
C SER A 64 -17.98 -10.70 13.35
N ALA A 65 -18.42 -9.93 12.34
CA ALA A 65 -19.83 -9.78 11.97
C ALA A 65 -20.11 -10.43 10.61
N ALA A 66 -21.37 -10.72 10.33
CA ALA A 66 -21.78 -11.49 9.16
C ALA A 66 -21.60 -10.73 7.86
N THR A 67 -21.90 -9.44 7.84
CA THR A 67 -21.84 -8.60 6.65
C THR A 67 -20.64 -7.64 6.67
N LEU A 68 -20.23 -7.18 5.51
CA LEU A 68 -19.17 -6.15 5.39
C LEU A 68 -19.62 -4.84 6.07
N GLU A 69 -20.87 -4.46 5.92
CA GLU A 69 -21.44 -3.25 6.51
C GLU A 69 -21.39 -3.29 8.05
N GLU A 70 -21.81 -4.39 8.65
CA GLU A 70 -21.72 -4.58 10.10
C GLU A 70 -20.27 -4.53 10.59
N ARG A 71 -19.32 -5.16 9.85
CA ARG A 71 -17.90 -5.11 10.19
C ARG A 71 -17.34 -3.70 10.14
N VAL A 72 -17.71 -2.92 9.11
CA VAL A 72 -17.27 -1.52 8.98
C VAL A 72 -17.83 -0.69 10.12
N THR A 73 -19.14 -0.80 10.41
CA THR A 73 -19.78 -0.04 11.48
C THR A 73 -19.17 -0.35 12.84
N ALA A 74 -19.05 -1.63 13.19
CA ALA A 74 -18.44 -2.06 14.45
C ALA A 74 -16.97 -1.60 14.57
N ALA A 75 -16.21 -1.61 13.48
CA ALA A 75 -14.84 -1.14 13.48
C ALA A 75 -14.75 0.39 13.67
N VAL A 76 -15.67 1.17 13.07
CA VAL A 76 -15.74 2.63 13.30
C VAL A 76 -16.09 2.91 14.76
N ASP A 77 -17.05 2.18 15.34
CA ASP A 77 -17.47 2.34 16.73
C ASP A 77 -16.32 2.02 17.69
N ALA A 78 -15.70 0.86 17.55
CA ALA A 78 -14.59 0.42 18.40
C ALA A 78 -13.38 1.37 18.32
N LEU A 79 -13.04 1.83 17.13
CA LEU A 79 -11.92 2.76 16.95
C LEU A 79 -12.24 4.14 17.54
N ALA A 80 -13.48 4.64 17.39
CA ALA A 80 -13.88 5.92 17.96
C ALA A 80 -13.89 5.88 19.49
N GLU A 81 -14.46 4.81 20.10
CA GLU A 81 -14.47 4.61 21.55
C GLU A 81 -13.06 4.54 22.14
N GLY A 82 -12.16 3.76 21.53
CA GLY A 82 -10.79 3.64 22.00
C GLY A 82 -9.93 4.88 21.73
N LEU A 83 -10.21 5.64 20.68
CA LEU A 83 -9.51 6.88 20.34
C LEU A 83 -9.92 8.07 21.23
N ALA A 84 -11.18 8.15 21.66
CA ALA A 84 -11.71 9.29 22.40
C ALA A 84 -10.87 9.66 23.65
N PRO A 85 -10.47 8.74 24.54
CA PRO A 85 -9.64 9.08 25.71
C PRO A 85 -8.21 9.49 25.34
N LEU A 86 -7.74 9.18 24.14
CA LEU A 86 -6.40 9.48 23.66
C LEU A 86 -6.32 10.79 22.87
N ALA A 87 -7.43 11.21 22.28
CA ALA A 87 -7.49 12.30 21.29
C ALA A 87 -6.94 13.63 21.81
N GLY A 88 -7.11 13.93 23.11
CA GLY A 88 -6.58 15.14 23.72
C GLY A 88 -5.03 15.26 23.73
N ARG A 89 -4.33 14.18 23.43
CA ARG A 89 -2.86 14.15 23.32
C ARG A 89 -2.37 14.64 21.96
N PHE A 90 -3.24 14.72 20.96
CA PHE A 90 -2.89 14.97 19.56
C PHE A 90 -3.49 16.29 19.06
N ARG A 91 -2.78 16.94 18.15
CA ARG A 91 -3.27 18.10 17.41
C ARG A 91 -3.85 17.71 16.06
N ILE A 92 -3.43 16.56 15.54
CA ILE A 92 -3.84 16.00 14.26
C ILE A 92 -4.18 14.52 14.45
N LEU A 93 -5.32 14.12 13.94
CA LEU A 93 -5.76 12.74 13.74
C LEU A 93 -5.69 12.45 12.24
N HIS A 94 -4.66 11.75 11.80
CA HIS A 94 -4.43 11.48 10.38
C HIS A 94 -4.85 10.04 10.01
N ALA A 95 -5.98 9.93 9.36
CA ALA A 95 -6.60 8.66 8.99
C ALA A 95 -6.10 8.13 7.64
N GLN A 96 -5.84 6.82 7.56
CA GLN A 96 -5.33 6.15 6.37
C GLN A 96 -6.38 5.31 5.62
N ASP A 97 -7.57 5.14 6.19
CA ASP A 97 -8.69 4.38 5.62
C ASP A 97 -10.04 5.00 6.00
N CYS A 98 -11.14 4.52 5.41
CA CYS A 98 -12.46 5.08 5.64
C CYS A 98 -12.95 4.86 7.08
N ILE A 99 -12.62 3.73 7.70
CA ILE A 99 -12.98 3.42 9.09
C ILE A 99 -12.32 4.42 10.04
N ALA A 100 -11.00 4.61 9.88
CA ALA A 100 -10.22 5.53 10.68
C ALA A 100 -10.67 6.99 10.50
N ALA A 101 -11.01 7.42 9.28
CA ALA A 101 -11.51 8.76 9.00
C ALA A 101 -12.87 9.02 9.68
N ARG A 102 -13.79 8.06 9.59
CA ARG A 102 -15.10 8.16 10.24
C ARG A 102 -14.99 8.17 11.76
N ALA A 103 -14.11 7.34 12.34
CA ALA A 103 -13.84 7.33 13.76
C ALA A 103 -13.24 8.68 14.24
N ALA A 104 -12.24 9.20 13.53
CA ALA A 104 -11.61 10.47 13.84
C ALA A 104 -12.59 11.65 13.76
N ALA A 105 -13.42 11.72 12.70
CA ALA A 105 -14.45 12.75 12.54
C ALA A 105 -15.45 12.71 13.71
N ARG A 106 -15.92 11.53 14.11
CA ARG A 106 -16.82 11.36 15.26
C ARG A 106 -16.19 11.87 16.56
N VAL A 107 -14.94 11.52 16.83
CA VAL A 107 -14.23 11.95 18.05
C VAL A 107 -14.02 13.47 18.06
N ARG A 108 -13.69 14.08 16.90
CA ARG A 108 -13.61 15.54 16.75
C ARG A 108 -14.97 16.19 17.05
N ASP A 109 -16.06 15.68 16.45
CA ASP A 109 -17.40 16.23 16.59
C ASP A 109 -17.95 16.07 18.01
N GLN A 110 -17.42 15.14 18.79
CA GLN A 110 -17.67 14.99 20.24
C GLN A 110 -16.85 15.96 21.12
N GLY A 111 -16.05 16.83 20.51
CA GLY A 111 -15.36 17.93 21.20
C GLY A 111 -13.83 17.79 21.31
N ALA A 112 -13.20 16.80 20.66
CA ALA A 112 -11.75 16.73 20.59
C ALA A 112 -11.19 17.91 19.75
N ARG A 113 -10.16 18.59 20.29
CA ARG A 113 -9.54 19.77 19.65
C ARG A 113 -8.43 19.36 18.67
N ALA A 114 -8.65 18.33 17.86
CA ALA A 114 -7.71 17.86 16.88
C ALA A 114 -8.30 18.02 15.46
N LEU A 115 -7.45 18.41 14.51
CA LEU A 115 -7.81 18.42 13.09
C LEU A 115 -7.80 16.99 12.55
N VAL A 116 -8.74 16.66 11.70
CA VAL A 116 -8.79 15.39 10.98
C VAL A 116 -8.19 15.57 9.60
N VAL A 117 -7.09 14.84 9.35
CA VAL A 117 -6.45 14.72 8.03
C VAL A 117 -6.76 13.33 7.48
N ARG A 118 -6.99 13.21 6.18
CA ARG A 118 -7.25 11.94 5.52
C ARG A 118 -6.33 11.77 4.32
N THR A 119 -5.53 10.67 4.27
CA THR A 119 -4.92 10.23 3.02
C THR A 119 -5.82 9.25 2.30
N VAL A 120 -6.29 9.59 1.11
CA VAL A 120 -7.05 8.69 0.24
C VAL A 120 -6.08 7.92 -0.64
N HIS A 121 -5.92 6.62 -0.36
CA HIS A 121 -5.05 5.72 -1.14
C HIS A 121 -5.76 5.24 -2.40
N HIS A 122 -7.04 4.96 -2.32
CA HIS A 122 -7.95 4.60 -3.41
C HIS A 122 -9.39 4.72 -2.92
N VAL A 123 -10.32 4.65 -3.86
CA VAL A 123 -11.76 4.58 -3.60
C VAL A 123 -12.22 3.19 -4.02
N ASP A 124 -12.93 2.50 -3.12
CA ASP A 124 -13.46 1.15 -3.33
C ASP A 124 -14.78 1.20 -4.11
N ASP A 125 -15.05 0.15 -4.90
CA ASP A 125 -16.29 -0.01 -5.65
C ASP A 125 -17.37 -0.68 -4.77
N PHE A 126 -17.80 0.02 -3.70
CA PHE A 126 -18.88 -0.47 -2.86
C PHE A 126 -20.22 -0.42 -3.59
N THR A 127 -21.07 -1.42 -3.33
CA THR A 127 -22.38 -1.56 -3.95
C THR A 127 -23.54 -1.30 -2.99
N THR A 128 -23.29 -1.35 -1.67
CA THR A 128 -24.34 -1.08 -0.67
C THR A 128 -24.40 0.41 -0.34
N PRO A 129 -25.60 1.03 -0.28
CA PRO A 129 -25.74 2.47 -0.01
C PRO A 129 -25.00 2.94 1.24
N ALA A 130 -25.02 2.13 2.31
CA ALA A 130 -24.37 2.49 3.58
C ALA A 130 -22.85 2.54 3.46
N LEU A 131 -22.21 1.63 2.72
CA LEU A 131 -20.78 1.65 2.50
C LEU A 131 -20.34 2.77 1.54
N ILE A 132 -21.17 3.06 0.53
CA ILE A 132 -20.96 4.21 -0.37
C ILE A 132 -21.01 5.52 0.43
N ASP A 133 -22.03 5.70 1.30
CA ASP A 133 -22.15 6.87 2.18
C ASP A 133 -20.96 6.96 3.16
N CYS A 134 -20.61 5.84 3.80
CA CYS A 134 -19.47 5.78 4.70
C CYS A 134 -18.17 6.24 4.02
N GLN A 135 -17.89 5.73 2.82
CA GLN A 135 -16.71 6.12 2.05
C GLN A 135 -16.76 7.59 1.63
N ARG A 136 -17.93 8.08 1.14
CA ARG A 136 -18.10 9.48 0.75
C ARG A 136 -17.88 10.41 1.93
N ARG A 137 -18.47 10.13 3.08
CA ARG A 137 -18.28 10.92 4.31
C ARG A 137 -16.84 10.87 4.80
N ALA A 138 -16.15 9.73 4.69
CA ALA A 138 -14.73 9.60 5.03
C ALA A 138 -13.80 10.47 4.14
N ILE A 139 -14.29 11.00 3.03
CA ILE A 139 -13.59 11.95 2.14
C ILE A 139 -14.03 13.39 2.42
N LEU A 140 -15.32 13.61 2.69
CA LEU A 140 -15.90 14.96 2.84
C LEU A 140 -15.77 15.55 4.25
N GLU A 141 -15.73 14.73 5.31
CA GLU A 141 -15.71 15.21 6.69
C GLU A 141 -14.33 15.61 7.25
N PRO A 142 -13.19 15.08 6.75
CA PRO A 142 -11.88 15.55 7.19
C PRO A 142 -11.67 17.04 6.92
N ASP A 143 -10.88 17.69 7.79
CA ASP A 143 -10.51 19.10 7.66
C ASP A 143 -9.49 19.34 6.54
N HIS A 144 -8.74 18.30 6.17
CA HIS A 144 -7.77 18.33 5.07
C HIS A 144 -7.63 16.95 4.44
N VAL A 145 -7.56 16.91 3.10
CA VAL A 145 -7.45 15.66 2.33
C VAL A 145 -6.11 15.59 1.59
N LEU A 146 -5.44 14.47 1.77
CA LEU A 146 -4.24 14.10 1.02
C LEU A 146 -4.56 12.95 0.09
N VAL A 147 -3.83 12.89 -1.00
CA VAL A 147 -3.85 11.78 -1.97
C VAL A 147 -2.44 11.37 -2.32
N VAL A 148 -2.29 10.14 -2.82
CA VAL A 148 -0.97 9.58 -3.11
C VAL A 148 -0.50 9.83 -4.55
N SER A 149 -1.39 10.33 -5.45
CA SER A 149 -1.05 10.61 -6.85
C SER A 149 -1.89 11.74 -7.44
N GLU A 150 -1.40 12.35 -8.53
CA GLU A 150 -2.11 13.39 -9.30
C GLU A 150 -3.42 12.86 -9.88
N GLN A 151 -3.46 11.60 -10.29
CA GLN A 151 -4.68 10.95 -10.75
C GLN A 151 -5.79 11.04 -9.67
N TRP A 152 -5.47 10.70 -8.43
CA TRP A 152 -6.45 10.76 -7.34
C TRP A 152 -6.82 12.19 -6.97
N ARG A 153 -5.89 13.15 -7.06
CA ARG A 153 -6.20 14.56 -6.87
C ARG A 153 -7.24 15.04 -7.88
N ARG A 154 -7.04 14.70 -9.16
CA ARG A 154 -7.98 15.04 -10.22
C ARG A 154 -9.34 14.36 -10.01
N LEU A 155 -9.37 13.05 -9.75
CA LEU A 155 -10.61 12.29 -9.57
C LEU A 155 -11.44 12.80 -8.39
N LEU A 156 -10.82 13.12 -7.24
CA LEU A 156 -11.53 13.67 -6.09
C LEU A 156 -11.97 15.13 -6.33
N GLY A 157 -11.27 15.88 -7.17
CA GLY A 157 -11.68 17.21 -7.59
C GLY A 157 -12.90 17.17 -8.52
N GLU A 158 -13.04 16.14 -9.35
CA GLU A 158 -14.19 15.94 -10.24
C GLU A 158 -15.41 15.41 -9.45
N ASP A 159 -15.21 14.41 -8.60
CA ASP A 159 -16.23 13.85 -7.72
C ASP A 159 -15.57 13.28 -6.44
N PRO A 160 -15.94 13.71 -5.26
CA PRO A 160 -17.04 14.61 -4.85
C PRO A 160 -16.74 16.11 -4.82
N GLY A 161 -15.75 16.61 -5.57
CA GLY A 161 -15.39 18.02 -5.62
C GLY A 161 -14.52 18.48 -4.45
N VAL A 162 -13.64 17.59 -3.96
CA VAL A 162 -12.73 17.85 -2.83
C VAL A 162 -11.37 18.28 -3.33
N GLU A 163 -10.89 19.40 -2.82
CA GLU A 163 -9.51 19.82 -3.01
C GLU A 163 -8.58 18.95 -2.16
N ALA A 164 -7.62 18.27 -2.81
CA ALA A 164 -6.69 17.38 -2.16
C ALA A 164 -5.24 17.74 -2.51
N GLU A 165 -4.33 17.55 -1.55
CA GLU A 165 -2.89 17.77 -1.73
C GLU A 165 -2.16 16.45 -1.97
N VAL A 166 -1.27 16.41 -2.97
CA VAL A 166 -0.54 15.18 -3.33
C VAL A 166 0.68 15.00 -2.45
N VAL A 167 0.76 13.84 -1.81
CA VAL A 167 1.95 13.36 -1.10
C VAL A 167 2.22 11.92 -1.52
N PRO A 168 3.20 11.67 -2.39
CA PRO A 168 3.54 10.33 -2.82
C PRO A 168 4.00 9.43 -1.67
N ASN A 169 3.71 8.13 -1.79
CA ASN A 169 4.28 7.14 -0.88
C ASN A 169 5.79 7.00 -1.13
N GLY A 170 6.49 6.46 -0.13
CA GLY A 170 7.88 6.10 -0.23
C GLY A 170 8.11 4.60 -0.47
N VAL A 171 9.37 4.25 -0.61
CA VAL A 171 9.89 2.89 -0.52
C VAL A 171 11.15 2.90 0.33
N ASP A 172 11.40 1.85 1.08
CA ASP A 172 12.66 1.61 1.78
C ASP A 172 13.65 0.93 0.80
N ALA A 173 14.34 1.76 0.02
CA ALA A 173 15.26 1.27 -1.00
C ALA A 173 16.44 0.49 -0.41
N GLU A 174 16.93 0.84 0.79
CA GLU A 174 18.03 0.14 1.46
C GLU A 174 17.59 -1.27 1.86
N ARG A 175 16.39 -1.40 2.43
CA ARG A 175 15.80 -2.69 2.78
C ARG A 175 15.67 -3.61 1.57
N PHE A 176 15.10 -3.13 0.46
CA PHE A 176 14.84 -3.96 -0.71
C PHE A 176 16.06 -4.25 -1.56
N SER A 177 17.11 -3.41 -1.54
CA SER A 177 18.41 -3.71 -2.14
C SER A 177 19.28 -4.62 -1.27
N GLY A 178 18.96 -4.77 0.02
CA GLY A 178 19.69 -5.59 0.98
C GLY A 178 19.61 -7.11 0.72
N PRO A 179 20.37 -7.92 1.45
CA PRO A 179 20.49 -9.37 1.20
C PRO A 179 19.22 -10.17 1.50
N GLY A 180 18.28 -9.63 2.29
CA GLY A 180 17.14 -10.41 2.77
C GLY A 180 17.53 -11.38 3.90
N ALA A 181 16.51 -11.91 4.62
CA ALA A 181 16.71 -12.81 5.77
C ALA A 181 16.74 -14.31 5.39
N VAL A 182 16.36 -14.64 4.16
CA VAL A 182 16.26 -16.04 3.65
C VAL A 182 17.02 -16.12 2.33
N ASP A 183 17.66 -17.25 2.08
CA ASP A 183 18.33 -17.52 0.80
C ASP A 183 17.28 -17.56 -0.34
N PRO A 184 17.41 -16.72 -1.38
CA PRO A 184 16.55 -16.77 -2.55
C PRO A 184 16.47 -18.16 -3.20
N ALA A 185 17.54 -18.99 -3.13
CA ALA A 185 17.54 -20.33 -3.68
C ALA A 185 16.56 -21.27 -2.94
N GLU A 186 16.45 -21.15 -1.61
CA GLU A 186 15.47 -21.91 -0.83
C GLU A 186 14.04 -21.56 -1.23
N LEU A 187 13.76 -20.27 -1.49
CA LEU A 187 12.44 -19.82 -1.92
C LEU A 187 12.09 -20.31 -3.32
N ARG A 188 13.07 -20.35 -4.24
CA ARG A 188 12.89 -20.93 -5.58
C ARG A 188 12.58 -22.42 -5.49
N ALA A 189 13.31 -23.18 -4.66
CA ALA A 189 13.04 -24.61 -4.42
C ALA A 189 11.64 -24.83 -3.84
N ARG A 190 11.19 -23.97 -2.89
CA ARG A 190 9.85 -24.05 -2.27
C ARG A 190 8.71 -23.99 -3.29
N VAL A 191 8.90 -23.29 -4.42
CA VAL A 191 7.89 -23.15 -5.48
C VAL A 191 8.22 -23.96 -6.75
N GLY A 192 9.25 -24.81 -6.72
CA GLY A 192 9.66 -25.63 -7.88
C GLY A 192 10.16 -24.78 -9.06
N ALA A 193 10.80 -23.64 -8.79
CA ALA A 193 11.33 -22.72 -9.80
C ALA A 193 12.84 -22.91 -10.05
N GLU A 194 13.44 -24.00 -9.59
CA GLU A 194 14.84 -24.34 -9.88
C GLU A 194 15.01 -24.60 -11.38
N GLY A 195 15.87 -23.80 -12.02
CA GLY A 195 16.08 -23.86 -13.47
C GLY A 195 14.91 -23.36 -14.35
N ARG A 196 13.87 -22.80 -13.74
CA ARG A 196 12.70 -22.20 -14.40
C ARG A 196 12.69 -20.68 -14.19
N PHE A 197 12.08 -19.93 -15.10
CA PHE A 197 11.88 -18.50 -14.93
C PHE A 197 10.81 -18.24 -13.86
N LEU A 198 11.12 -17.43 -12.84
CA LEU A 198 10.22 -17.11 -11.73
C LEU A 198 9.68 -15.69 -11.86
N PHE A 199 8.38 -15.58 -12.10
CA PHE A 199 7.62 -14.33 -11.94
C PHE A 199 7.11 -14.21 -10.51
N LEU A 200 7.11 -12.98 -10.00
CA LEU A 200 6.53 -12.62 -8.71
C LEU A 200 5.41 -11.62 -8.90
N THR A 201 4.31 -11.78 -8.17
CA THR A 201 3.29 -10.74 -7.97
C THR A 201 2.96 -10.61 -6.48
N VAL A 202 2.70 -9.38 -6.03
CA VAL A 202 2.37 -9.09 -4.62
C VAL A 202 1.06 -8.30 -4.56
N GLY A 203 0.11 -8.80 -3.75
CA GLY A 203 -1.21 -8.18 -3.60
C GLY A 203 -2.38 -9.17 -3.63
N GLY A 204 -2.08 -10.48 -3.71
CA GLY A 204 -3.09 -11.53 -3.76
C GLY A 204 -3.83 -11.62 -5.10
N ILE A 205 -4.92 -12.39 -5.12
CA ILE A 205 -5.77 -12.56 -6.30
C ILE A 205 -7.05 -11.74 -6.10
N GLU A 206 -7.10 -10.58 -6.74
CA GLU A 206 -8.18 -9.59 -6.64
C GLU A 206 -8.52 -8.99 -8.00
N PRO A 207 -9.79 -8.56 -8.23
CA PRO A 207 -10.19 -7.94 -9.51
C PRO A 207 -9.32 -6.74 -9.88
N ARG A 208 -9.14 -5.82 -8.95
CA ARG A 208 -8.38 -4.58 -9.12
C ARG A 208 -6.91 -4.82 -9.50
N LYS A 209 -6.35 -5.97 -9.11
CA LYS A 209 -4.95 -6.35 -9.41
C LYS A 209 -4.75 -6.95 -10.80
N GLY A 210 -5.83 -7.12 -11.59
CA GLY A 210 -5.75 -7.75 -12.90
C GLY A 210 -5.31 -9.21 -12.83
N SER A 211 -5.70 -9.89 -11.72
CA SER A 211 -5.19 -11.24 -11.45
C SER A 211 -5.72 -12.28 -12.42
N ALA A 212 -6.93 -12.12 -12.93
CA ALA A 212 -7.47 -13.04 -13.95
C ALA A 212 -6.68 -12.94 -15.26
N GLU A 213 -6.37 -11.72 -15.68
CA GLU A 213 -5.58 -11.42 -16.89
C GLU A 213 -4.14 -11.93 -16.73
N LEU A 214 -3.56 -11.81 -15.54
CA LEU A 214 -2.23 -12.36 -15.24
C LEU A 214 -2.21 -13.88 -15.34
N LEU A 215 -3.23 -14.55 -14.80
CA LEU A 215 -3.34 -16.01 -14.89
C LEU A 215 -3.55 -16.47 -16.33
N GLU A 216 -4.32 -15.73 -17.14
CA GLU A 216 -4.48 -15.99 -18.58
C GLU A 216 -3.16 -15.80 -19.34
N ALA A 217 -2.41 -14.75 -19.02
CA ALA A 217 -1.08 -14.53 -19.59
C ALA A 217 -0.10 -15.66 -19.24
N MET A 218 -0.11 -16.14 -17.99
CA MET A 218 0.67 -17.30 -17.58
C MET A 218 0.29 -18.57 -18.34
N ALA A 219 -1.01 -18.83 -18.56
CA ALA A 219 -1.47 -19.98 -19.32
C ALA A 219 -0.92 -19.96 -20.76
N ALA A 220 -0.90 -18.77 -21.38
CA ALA A 220 -0.34 -18.60 -22.72
C ALA A 220 1.18 -18.92 -22.74
N LEU A 221 1.95 -18.49 -21.74
CA LEU A 221 3.38 -18.77 -21.66
C LEU A 221 3.67 -20.24 -21.38
N CYS A 222 2.89 -20.90 -20.52
CA CYS A 222 3.08 -22.31 -20.17
C CYS A 222 2.71 -23.26 -21.33
N GLY A 223 1.94 -22.81 -22.30
CA GLY A 223 1.59 -23.55 -23.53
C GLY A 223 2.68 -23.55 -24.61
N GLU A 224 3.76 -22.78 -24.44
CA GLU A 224 4.85 -22.66 -25.38
C GLU A 224 5.91 -23.78 -25.20
N ALA A 225 6.75 -23.99 -26.21
CA ALA A 225 7.85 -24.96 -26.13
C ALA A 225 8.95 -24.47 -25.16
N GLY A 226 9.45 -25.38 -24.32
CA GLY A 226 10.52 -25.10 -23.36
C GLY A 226 10.08 -25.23 -21.90
N PRO A 227 10.96 -24.90 -20.95
CA PRO A 227 10.62 -24.95 -19.53
C PRO A 227 9.56 -23.87 -19.20
N SER A 228 8.39 -24.31 -18.77
CA SER A 228 7.32 -23.40 -18.33
C SER A 228 7.78 -22.50 -17.18
N PRO A 229 7.50 -21.19 -17.21
CA PRO A 229 7.79 -20.31 -16.08
C PRO A 229 6.93 -20.67 -14.85
N VAL A 230 7.28 -20.12 -13.70
CA VAL A 230 6.50 -20.20 -12.45
C VAL A 230 6.02 -18.80 -12.09
N LEU A 231 4.78 -18.68 -11.62
CA LEU A 231 4.25 -17.47 -10.99
C LEU A 231 4.08 -17.72 -9.49
N ALA A 232 4.83 -16.99 -8.67
CA ALA A 232 4.60 -16.92 -7.23
C ALA A 232 3.65 -15.74 -6.92
N VAL A 233 2.54 -16.05 -6.24
CA VAL A 233 1.53 -15.05 -5.85
C VAL A 233 1.60 -14.85 -4.34
N LEU A 234 2.07 -13.69 -3.91
CA LEU A 234 2.11 -13.27 -2.53
C LEU A 234 0.95 -12.33 -2.22
N GLY A 235 0.52 -12.34 -0.96
CA GLY A 235 -0.51 -11.47 -0.43
C GLY A 235 -1.72 -12.25 0.06
N GLY A 236 -2.23 -11.78 1.19
CA GLY A 236 -3.42 -12.35 1.83
C GLY A 236 -4.71 -11.80 1.25
N HIS A 237 -5.79 -12.00 2.02
CA HIS A 237 -7.11 -11.49 1.67
C HIS A 237 -7.21 -9.99 1.93
N SER A 238 -7.87 -9.26 1.02
CA SER A 238 -8.24 -7.87 1.24
C SER A 238 -9.32 -7.73 2.33
N PHE A 239 -9.69 -6.49 2.62
CA PHE A 239 -10.82 -6.22 3.52
C PHE A 239 -12.17 -6.70 2.93
N GLN A 240 -12.31 -6.59 1.61
CA GLN A 240 -13.44 -7.14 0.87
C GLN A 240 -13.23 -8.64 0.62
N ASP A 241 -14.31 -9.40 0.63
CA ASP A 241 -14.28 -10.81 0.27
C ASP A 241 -14.30 -10.98 -1.25
N HIS A 242 -13.19 -11.43 -1.80
CA HIS A 242 -13.04 -11.77 -3.21
C HIS A 242 -12.91 -13.29 -3.44
N SER A 243 -13.39 -14.14 -2.52
CA SER A 243 -13.28 -15.59 -2.62
C SER A 243 -13.87 -16.14 -3.91
N ALA A 244 -15.10 -15.74 -4.25
CA ALA A 244 -15.75 -16.17 -5.48
C ALA A 244 -14.97 -15.76 -6.75
N TYR A 245 -14.45 -14.54 -6.79
CA TYR A 245 -13.59 -14.09 -7.90
C TYR A 245 -12.32 -14.92 -8.00
N ARG A 246 -11.64 -15.14 -6.87
CA ARG A 246 -10.40 -15.91 -6.82
C ARG A 246 -10.61 -17.35 -7.29
N GLU A 247 -11.66 -18.02 -6.81
CA GLU A 247 -12.02 -19.36 -7.21
C GLU A 247 -12.31 -19.44 -8.71
N ALA A 248 -13.12 -18.51 -9.24
CA ALA A 248 -13.42 -18.44 -10.68
C ALA A 248 -12.19 -18.14 -11.54
N ALA A 249 -11.28 -17.26 -11.07
CA ALA A 249 -10.05 -16.95 -11.81
C ALA A 249 -9.09 -18.17 -11.85
N LEU A 250 -8.93 -18.88 -10.74
CA LEU A 250 -8.11 -20.08 -10.67
C LEU A 250 -8.70 -21.24 -11.48
N ALA A 251 -10.02 -21.45 -11.43
CA ALA A 251 -10.71 -22.45 -12.24
C ALA A 251 -10.49 -22.20 -13.73
N ARG A 252 -10.73 -20.97 -14.22
CA ARG A 252 -10.47 -20.60 -15.62
C ARG A 252 -9.01 -20.79 -16.03
N ALA A 253 -8.06 -20.53 -15.13
CA ALA A 253 -6.66 -20.76 -15.41
C ALA A 253 -6.36 -22.25 -15.56
N THR A 254 -6.95 -23.09 -14.71
CA THR A 254 -6.84 -24.57 -14.78
C THR A 254 -7.46 -25.12 -16.07
N ASP A 255 -8.65 -24.62 -16.48
CA ASP A 255 -9.29 -25.00 -17.75
C ASP A 255 -8.43 -24.66 -18.97
N ARG A 256 -7.54 -23.70 -18.86
CA ARG A 256 -6.55 -23.31 -19.88
C ARG A 256 -5.21 -24.06 -19.76
N GLY A 257 -5.13 -25.06 -18.88
CA GLY A 257 -3.97 -25.94 -18.73
C GLY A 257 -2.95 -25.52 -17.71
N LEU A 258 -3.17 -24.44 -16.91
CA LEU A 258 -2.28 -24.09 -15.80
C LEU A 258 -2.38 -25.10 -14.65
N ARG A 259 -1.25 -25.54 -14.15
CA ARG A 259 -1.15 -26.44 -13.02
C ARG A 259 -0.94 -25.65 -11.74
N LEU A 260 -2.00 -25.59 -10.89
CA LEU A 260 -1.90 -24.99 -9.58
C LEU A 260 -0.90 -25.76 -8.70
N GLY A 261 -0.09 -25.02 -7.93
CA GLY A 261 1.01 -25.60 -7.13
C GLY A 261 2.28 -25.94 -7.94
N THR A 262 2.28 -25.75 -9.26
CA THR A 262 3.42 -26.03 -10.14
C THR A 262 3.77 -24.86 -11.06
N ASP A 263 2.80 -24.34 -11.80
CA ASP A 263 2.97 -23.19 -12.72
C ASP A 263 2.53 -21.90 -12.03
N VAL A 264 1.55 -21.99 -11.14
CA VAL A 264 1.10 -20.90 -10.27
C VAL A 264 1.08 -21.41 -8.83
N VAL A 265 1.86 -20.76 -7.97
CA VAL A 265 1.95 -21.09 -6.54
C VAL A 265 1.41 -19.91 -5.72
N VAL A 266 0.26 -20.12 -5.08
CA VAL A 266 -0.37 -19.09 -4.22
C VAL A 266 0.14 -19.28 -2.80
N LEU A 267 0.99 -18.36 -2.34
CA LEU A 267 1.67 -18.43 -1.05
C LEU A 267 0.88 -17.73 0.09
N GLY A 268 -0.09 -16.90 -0.27
CA GLY A 268 -0.78 -16.11 0.73
C GLY A 268 0.11 -15.04 1.37
N THR A 269 -0.18 -14.69 2.61
CA THR A 269 0.64 -13.75 3.39
C THR A 269 1.91 -14.47 3.84
N VAL A 270 3.07 -13.95 3.42
CA VAL A 270 4.38 -14.44 3.87
C VAL A 270 4.89 -13.58 5.04
N PRO A 271 5.79 -14.11 5.88
CA PRO A 271 6.48 -13.32 6.88
C PRO A 271 7.18 -12.11 6.27
N ASP A 272 7.12 -10.95 6.93
CA ASP A 272 7.75 -9.71 6.45
C ASP A 272 9.26 -9.87 6.20
N ALA A 273 9.93 -10.69 7.01
CA ALA A 273 11.34 -11.01 6.83
C ALA A 273 11.66 -11.77 5.52
N GLU A 274 10.70 -12.50 4.96
CA GLU A 274 10.88 -13.20 3.68
C GLU A 274 10.59 -12.31 2.47
N LEU A 275 9.85 -11.20 2.63
CA LEU A 275 9.37 -10.39 1.51
C LEU A 275 10.50 -9.92 0.59
N VAL A 276 11.59 -9.40 1.16
CA VAL A 276 12.78 -8.97 0.40
C VAL A 276 13.39 -10.13 -0.37
N ALA A 277 13.52 -11.29 0.27
CA ALA A 277 14.06 -12.49 -0.36
C ALA A 277 13.20 -13.00 -1.53
N TRP A 278 11.87 -12.86 -1.46
CA TRP A 278 10.97 -13.17 -2.57
C TRP A 278 11.21 -12.27 -3.79
N TYR A 279 11.35 -10.95 -3.58
CA TYR A 279 11.73 -10.06 -4.69
C TYR A 279 13.07 -10.49 -5.31
N ARG A 280 14.06 -10.83 -4.50
CA ARG A 280 15.38 -11.26 -4.96
C ARG A 280 15.37 -12.64 -5.64
N ALA A 281 14.50 -13.55 -5.21
CA ALA A 281 14.34 -14.86 -5.82
C ALA A 281 13.71 -14.80 -7.22
N ALA A 282 12.89 -13.77 -7.48
CA ALA A 282 12.21 -13.62 -8.76
C ALA A 282 13.15 -13.13 -9.87
N ASP A 283 12.92 -13.61 -11.09
CA ASP A 283 13.57 -13.11 -12.30
C ASP A 283 12.89 -11.83 -12.83
N ALA A 284 11.58 -11.68 -12.56
CA ALA A 284 10.80 -10.47 -12.89
C ALA A 284 9.59 -10.32 -11.96
N PHE A 285 9.13 -9.09 -11.82
CA PHE A 285 7.93 -8.73 -11.09
C PHE A 285 6.81 -8.35 -12.07
N VAL A 286 5.57 -8.78 -11.79
CA VAL A 286 4.41 -8.49 -12.66
C VAL A 286 3.25 -7.98 -11.81
N LEU A 287 2.73 -6.78 -12.14
CA LEU A 287 1.56 -6.20 -11.48
C LEU A 287 0.63 -5.53 -12.52
N PRO A 288 -0.25 -6.29 -13.18
CA PRO A 288 -1.12 -5.78 -14.24
C PRO A 288 -2.41 -5.19 -13.68
N SER A 289 -2.32 -4.40 -12.63
CA SER A 289 -3.49 -3.80 -11.96
C SER A 289 -4.31 -2.95 -12.92
N THR A 290 -5.63 -3.10 -12.87
CA THR A 290 -6.56 -2.25 -13.63
C THR A 290 -6.76 -0.90 -12.95
N ARG A 291 -6.52 -0.82 -11.63
CA ARG A 291 -6.61 0.39 -10.83
C ARG A 291 -5.64 0.35 -9.66
N GLU A 292 -4.88 1.41 -9.45
CA GLU A 292 -3.95 1.56 -8.32
C GLU A 292 -4.02 2.94 -7.69
N GLY A 293 -3.67 2.99 -6.41
CA GLY A 293 -3.41 4.26 -5.73
C GLY A 293 -2.02 4.78 -6.03
N TRP A 294 -1.02 3.92 -5.85
CA TRP A 294 0.40 4.25 -6.04
C TRP A 294 1.22 3.07 -6.59
N GLY A 295 1.02 1.87 -6.04
CA GLY A 295 1.77 0.68 -6.44
C GLY A 295 3.06 0.48 -5.64
N LEU A 296 2.98 0.42 -4.30
CA LEU A 296 4.14 0.16 -3.42
C LEU A 296 4.98 -1.02 -3.90
N ALA A 297 4.33 -2.14 -4.23
CA ALA A 297 4.99 -3.36 -4.69
C ALA A 297 5.83 -3.17 -5.98
N VAL A 298 5.45 -2.24 -6.85
CA VAL A 298 6.25 -1.87 -8.04
C VAL A 298 7.53 -1.15 -7.61
N LEU A 299 7.44 -0.20 -6.68
CA LEU A 299 8.63 0.51 -6.18
C LEU A 299 9.56 -0.43 -5.40
N GLU A 300 8.99 -1.37 -4.64
CA GLU A 300 9.74 -2.42 -3.95
C GLU A 300 10.50 -3.31 -4.94
N ALA A 301 9.85 -3.72 -6.04
CA ALA A 301 10.49 -4.50 -7.12
C ALA A 301 11.61 -3.73 -7.80
N LEU A 302 11.40 -2.43 -8.09
CA LEU A 302 12.43 -1.57 -8.68
C LEU A 302 13.62 -1.37 -7.74
N ALA A 303 13.37 -1.19 -6.44
CA ALA A 303 14.42 -1.10 -5.43
C ALA A 303 15.21 -2.42 -5.27
N ALA A 304 14.54 -3.56 -5.45
CA ALA A 304 15.15 -4.89 -5.46
C ALA A 304 15.83 -5.23 -6.80
N GLU A 305 15.96 -4.29 -7.73
CA GLU A 305 16.53 -4.50 -9.06
C GLU A 305 15.81 -5.60 -9.86
N ARG A 306 14.49 -5.66 -9.76
CA ARG A 306 13.71 -6.60 -10.58
C ARG A 306 13.13 -5.89 -11.79
N PRO A 307 13.26 -6.45 -13.01
CA PRO A 307 12.54 -5.96 -14.17
C PRO A 307 11.03 -6.08 -13.92
N VAL A 308 10.29 -5.04 -14.26
CA VAL A 308 8.87 -4.92 -13.95
C VAL A 308 8.03 -4.98 -15.23
N VAL A 309 6.93 -5.75 -15.18
CA VAL A 309 5.78 -5.62 -16.09
C VAL A 309 4.63 -5.01 -15.29
N ALA A 310 4.09 -3.89 -15.72
CA ALA A 310 2.96 -3.24 -15.08
C ALA A 310 1.90 -2.83 -16.12
N SER A 311 0.71 -2.46 -15.66
CA SER A 311 -0.31 -1.90 -16.56
C SER A 311 0.06 -0.48 -17.00
N ASP A 312 -0.33 -0.14 -18.22
CA ASP A 312 -0.25 1.21 -18.77
C ASP A 312 -1.40 2.08 -18.23
N ILE A 313 -1.33 2.44 -16.95
CA ILE A 313 -2.28 3.32 -16.26
C ILE A 313 -1.60 4.61 -15.80
N GLU A 314 -2.40 5.66 -15.61
CA GLU A 314 -1.91 7.01 -15.31
C GLU A 314 -0.94 7.05 -14.11
N VAL A 315 -1.26 6.34 -13.02
CA VAL A 315 -0.39 6.32 -11.83
C VAL A 315 0.97 5.71 -12.13
N PHE A 316 1.06 4.64 -12.92
CA PHE A 316 2.33 4.03 -13.28
C PHE A 316 3.11 4.87 -14.28
N ARG A 317 2.44 5.48 -15.27
CA ARG A 317 3.08 6.45 -16.19
C ARG A 317 3.67 7.68 -15.49
N SER A 318 3.21 8.00 -14.28
CA SER A 318 3.76 9.13 -13.53
C SER A 318 5.23 8.90 -13.06
N TYR A 319 5.69 7.65 -13.03
CA TYR A 319 7.05 7.32 -12.60
C TYR A 319 7.74 6.20 -13.39
N LEU A 320 7.02 5.49 -14.29
CA LEU A 320 7.57 4.49 -15.19
C LEU A 320 7.56 4.99 -16.64
N THR A 321 8.55 4.57 -17.40
CA THR A 321 8.66 4.78 -18.86
C THR A 321 8.75 3.42 -19.55
N ASP A 322 7.83 3.16 -20.48
CA ASP A 322 7.80 1.88 -21.21
C ASP A 322 9.10 1.63 -21.99
N GLY A 323 9.61 0.41 -21.88
CA GLY A 323 10.85 -0.03 -22.50
C GLY A 323 12.15 0.52 -21.87
N GLU A 324 12.06 1.48 -20.93
CA GLU A 324 13.22 2.10 -20.26
C GLU A 324 13.33 1.66 -18.79
N THR A 325 12.25 1.83 -17.99
CA THR A 325 12.24 1.50 -16.56
C THR A 325 11.31 0.32 -16.21
N ALA A 326 10.37 0.00 -17.10
CA ALA A 326 9.45 -1.13 -16.99
C ALA A 326 8.95 -1.49 -18.39
N LEU A 327 8.21 -2.62 -18.51
CA LEU A 327 7.33 -2.87 -19.64
C LEU A 327 5.91 -2.55 -19.23
N LEU A 328 5.22 -1.71 -20.01
CA LEU A 328 3.84 -1.33 -19.76
C LEU A 328 2.91 -2.03 -20.75
N ALA A 329 1.88 -2.71 -20.24
CA ALA A 329 0.87 -3.39 -21.01
C ALA A 329 -0.50 -2.71 -20.79
N PRO A 330 -1.35 -2.57 -21.82
CA PRO A 330 -2.71 -2.06 -21.65
C PRO A 330 -3.44 -2.81 -20.52
N ALA A 331 -4.12 -2.06 -19.64
CA ALA A 331 -4.85 -2.66 -18.52
C ALA A 331 -5.97 -3.57 -19.03
N GLY A 332 -6.09 -4.77 -18.45
CA GLY A 332 -7.10 -5.75 -18.86
C GLY A 332 -6.74 -6.59 -20.09
N ASP A 333 -5.58 -6.36 -20.73
CA ASP A 333 -5.15 -7.10 -21.91
C ASP A 333 -4.18 -8.22 -21.55
N ALA A 334 -4.71 -9.44 -21.35
CA ALA A 334 -3.92 -10.62 -21.03
C ALA A 334 -2.89 -10.97 -22.15
N GLY A 335 -3.22 -10.68 -23.43
CA GLY A 335 -2.32 -10.93 -24.54
C GLY A 335 -1.10 -10.00 -24.51
N ALA A 336 -1.31 -8.72 -24.25
CA ALA A 336 -0.22 -7.74 -24.08
C ALA A 336 0.64 -8.04 -22.87
N ILE A 337 0.02 -8.44 -21.74
CA ILE A 337 0.75 -8.87 -20.53
C ILE A 337 1.62 -10.09 -20.87
N ALA A 338 1.07 -11.11 -21.55
CA ALA A 338 1.82 -12.29 -21.98
C ALA A 338 2.99 -11.92 -22.91
N ALA A 339 2.77 -11.00 -23.86
CA ALA A 339 3.81 -10.53 -24.76
C ALA A 339 4.96 -9.83 -24.02
N ALA A 340 4.66 -8.98 -23.03
CA ALA A 340 5.65 -8.33 -22.19
C ALA A 340 6.42 -9.35 -21.33
N MET A 341 5.72 -10.29 -20.71
CA MET A 341 6.33 -11.37 -19.91
C MET A 341 7.25 -12.24 -20.78
N ARG A 342 6.82 -12.62 -21.98
CA ARG A 342 7.61 -13.40 -22.96
C ARG A 342 8.90 -12.68 -23.34
N ARG A 343 8.86 -11.37 -23.56
CA ARG A 343 10.07 -10.57 -23.84
C ARG A 343 11.07 -10.66 -22.69
N LEU A 344 10.61 -10.63 -21.43
CA LEU A 344 11.49 -10.79 -20.28
C LEU A 344 12.07 -12.21 -20.19
N VAL A 345 11.32 -13.26 -20.54
CA VAL A 345 11.85 -14.63 -20.58
C VAL A 345 12.95 -14.76 -21.64
N ALA A 346 12.70 -14.24 -22.84
CA ALA A 346 13.57 -14.42 -24.01
C ALA A 346 14.82 -13.52 -24.04
N ASP A 347 14.72 -12.28 -23.54
CA ASP A 347 15.78 -11.27 -23.70
C ASP A 347 16.45 -10.92 -22.36
N ARG A 348 17.62 -11.54 -22.13
CA ARG A 348 18.43 -11.27 -20.93
C ARG A 348 18.93 -9.82 -20.90
N GLY A 349 19.34 -9.26 -22.03
CA GLY A 349 19.85 -7.88 -22.09
C GLY A 349 18.74 -6.87 -21.73
N LEU A 350 17.50 -7.14 -22.14
CA LEU A 350 16.35 -6.32 -21.74
C LEU A 350 16.15 -6.37 -20.20
N ARG A 351 16.19 -7.58 -19.60
CA ARG A 351 16.09 -7.72 -18.13
C ARG A 351 17.17 -6.92 -17.40
N GLU A 352 18.42 -7.03 -17.84
CA GLU A 352 19.56 -6.34 -17.22
C GLU A 352 19.41 -4.81 -17.32
N ARG A 353 18.95 -4.28 -18.46
CA ARG A 353 18.70 -2.83 -18.63
C ARG A 353 17.58 -2.33 -17.71
N LEU A 354 16.43 -3.03 -17.71
CA LEU A 354 15.27 -2.63 -16.88
C LEU A 354 15.60 -2.74 -15.38
N ALA A 355 16.26 -3.82 -14.96
CA ALA A 355 16.72 -4.02 -13.59
C ALA A 355 17.67 -2.89 -13.14
N GLY A 356 18.64 -2.54 -13.97
CA GLY A 356 19.61 -1.45 -13.67
C GLY A 356 18.98 -0.05 -13.63
N ALA A 357 17.84 0.17 -14.31
CA ALA A 357 17.13 1.45 -14.28
C ALA A 357 16.25 1.60 -13.02
N GLY A 358 15.82 0.51 -12.42
CA GLY A 358 14.86 0.48 -11.30
C GLY A 358 15.28 1.30 -10.09
N PRO A 359 16.50 1.14 -9.53
CA PRO A 359 16.94 1.85 -8.33
C PRO A 359 16.88 3.37 -8.45
N ALA A 360 17.19 3.93 -9.63
CA ALA A 360 17.11 5.36 -9.86
C ALA A 360 15.67 5.91 -9.80
N VAL A 361 14.69 5.11 -10.20
CA VAL A 361 13.27 5.44 -10.04
C VAL A 361 12.88 5.35 -8.56
N ALA A 362 13.20 4.24 -7.88
CA ALA A 362 12.87 4.03 -6.47
C ALA A 362 13.48 5.12 -5.56
N ALA A 363 14.71 5.55 -5.81
CA ALA A 363 15.40 6.57 -5.04
C ALA A 363 14.70 7.96 -5.05
N ARG A 364 13.83 8.22 -6.03
CA ARG A 364 13.03 9.46 -6.09
C ARG A 364 11.91 9.47 -5.04
N TYR A 365 11.56 8.33 -4.51
CA TYR A 365 10.43 8.12 -3.61
C TYR A 365 10.87 7.44 -2.32
N SER A 366 11.33 8.22 -1.34
CA SER A 366 11.73 7.69 -0.03
C SER A 366 10.68 8.03 1.03
N TRP A 367 10.56 7.17 2.05
CA TRP A 367 9.72 7.46 3.22
C TRP A 367 10.18 8.70 3.97
N ALA A 368 11.48 8.99 3.98
CA ALA A 368 12.02 10.23 4.55
C ALA A 368 11.52 11.49 3.82
N ALA A 369 11.43 11.45 2.48
CA ALA A 369 10.87 12.55 1.70
C ALA A 369 9.36 12.71 1.92
N SER A 370 8.62 11.59 1.98
CA SER A 370 7.19 11.57 2.30
C SER A 370 6.95 12.14 3.71
N ALA A 371 7.71 11.68 4.72
CA ALA A 371 7.60 12.18 6.10
C ALA A 371 7.91 13.66 6.22
N ARG A 372 8.92 14.17 5.52
CA ARG A 372 9.23 15.62 5.47
C ARG A 372 8.03 16.39 4.93
N ARG A 373 7.44 15.94 3.81
CA ARG A 373 6.28 16.62 3.20
C ARG A 373 5.06 16.59 4.11
N HIS A 374 4.75 15.44 4.73
CA HIS A 374 3.71 15.37 5.76
C HIS A 374 3.98 16.32 6.92
N GLY A 375 5.22 16.38 7.37
CA GLY A 375 5.64 17.30 8.44
C GLY A 375 5.39 18.76 8.12
N GLU A 376 5.71 19.22 6.90
CA GLU A 376 5.42 20.58 6.42
C GLU A 376 3.92 20.89 6.43
N ILE A 377 3.11 19.90 5.99
CA ILE A 377 1.64 20.03 6.01
C ILE A 377 1.12 20.12 7.44
N TYR A 378 1.57 19.24 8.34
CA TYR A 378 1.15 19.27 9.74
C TYR A 378 1.51 20.60 10.44
N ASP A 379 2.71 21.14 10.20
CA ASP A 379 3.15 22.41 10.78
C ASP A 379 2.31 23.58 10.25
N ARG A 380 1.88 23.54 9.00
CA ARG A 380 0.99 24.53 8.41
C ARG A 380 -0.44 24.45 8.97
N LEU A 381 -0.98 23.23 9.14
CA LEU A 381 -2.34 23.00 9.61
C LEU A 381 -2.49 23.24 11.12
N ALA A 382 -1.50 22.86 11.92
CA ALA A 382 -1.53 22.96 13.37
C ALA A 382 -0.25 23.64 13.91
N PRO A 383 -0.07 24.93 13.63
CA PRO A 383 1.12 25.65 14.09
C PRO A 383 1.19 25.63 15.62
N VAL A 384 2.35 25.25 16.15
CA VAL A 384 2.64 25.31 17.59
C VAL A 384 3.12 26.72 17.90
N ALA A 385 2.39 27.45 18.74
CA ALA A 385 2.83 28.76 19.19
C ALA A 385 4.22 28.66 19.83
N PRO A 386 5.14 29.60 19.56
CA PRO A 386 6.44 29.61 20.20
C PRO A 386 6.26 29.65 21.73
N PRO A 387 7.09 28.95 22.52
CA PRO A 387 6.95 28.92 23.98
C PRO A 387 6.99 30.34 24.51
N ALA A 388 6.10 30.66 25.45
CA ALA A 388 5.83 31.99 26.02
C ALA A 388 7.05 32.73 26.65
N ARG A 389 8.26 32.16 26.57
CA ARG A 389 9.51 32.75 27.05
C ARG A 389 9.98 34.01 26.28
N TRP A 390 9.36 34.38 25.15
CA TRP A 390 9.75 35.54 24.36
C TRP A 390 8.88 36.80 24.60
N ALA A 391 7.73 36.67 25.22
CA ALA A 391 6.86 37.83 25.52
C ALA A 391 7.39 38.73 26.67
N GLY A 392 8.35 38.26 27.45
CA GLY A 392 8.86 39.00 28.62
C GLY A 392 10.07 39.91 28.38
N ARG A 393 10.69 39.92 27.21
CA ARG A 393 11.91 40.73 26.96
C ARG A 393 11.70 42.03 26.15
N LEU A 394 10.52 42.31 25.67
CA LEU A 394 10.22 43.55 24.94
C LEU A 394 9.55 44.63 25.81
N ALA A 395 9.16 44.32 27.06
CA ALA A 395 8.56 45.28 27.98
C ALA A 395 9.55 45.99 28.94
N ALA A 396 10.85 45.65 28.87
CA ALA A 396 11.87 46.21 29.77
C ALA A 396 12.81 47.25 29.13
N ARG A 397 12.42 47.77 27.94
CA ARG A 397 13.12 48.92 27.31
C ARG A 397 12.11 49.96 26.89
N ARG A 398 11.55 50.65 27.84
CA ARG A 398 11.05 52.05 27.73
C ARG A 398 11.42 52.81 28.99
#